data_e920209c9ef911731b68ee436d8363e5
#
_entry.id   e920209c9ef911731b68ee436d8363e5
#
_cell.length_a   1.000
_cell.length_b   1.000
_cell.length_c   1.000
_cell.angle_alpha   90.00
_cell.angle_beta   90.00
_cell.angle_gamma   90.00
#
_symmetry.space_group_name_H-M   'P 1'
#
loop_
_entity.id
_entity.type
_entity.pdbx_description
1 polymer ?
#
loop_
_entity_poly.entity_id
_entity_poly.type
_entity_poly.pdbx_seq_one_letter_code
_entity_poly.pdbx_strand_id
1 'polypeptide(L)'
;MIKTKKTGVYYNPLEDDDKVFYFTYNDINDNKKKKWVKVGKYSDGIREVNAFNLRAEQISKMKHGKDITVIANKKKKEIVTFDNLAQTYFKDKKSTPNRMSRYNIHIKPRIGNKDIQNISKESIIKLLDEIESTGKAHQTLNSIRELISTIFNHSIKEHNLKILNPCIGIKKYKVDNNRERYLSLTEIKQLKEQIKDNFLISLFVDLSLQTGGRFETILNIQKKDINLSSGAVTLQNFKTEKTYTGYLQKDFLESIKEYLKTLSVNNYVVSYESDHGEKLTQRQLQHRIKPLLDRLFNTGLDTKDAKNRVVIHTFRHTFASHLAINGVPIYTIMKLMNHAKIDQTLRYAKLNPENGMDAVEGLYK
;
A
#
# COMPACT_ATOMS: atom_id res chain seq x y z
N MET A 1 -23.02 55.11 -1.82
CA MET A 1 -23.40 54.75 -0.43
C MET A 1 -24.53 55.63 0.03
N ILE A 2 -25.68 55.07 0.25
CA ILE A 2 -26.91 55.79 0.65
C ILE A 2 -27.12 55.54 2.15
N LYS A 3 -27.45 56.63 2.89
CA LYS A 3 -27.71 56.57 4.34
C LYS A 3 -29.11 56.00 4.58
N THR A 4 -29.25 55.08 5.52
CA THR A 4 -30.56 54.54 5.94
C THR A 4 -31.22 55.41 7.03
N LYS A 5 -32.43 55.02 7.45
CA LYS A 5 -33.10 55.66 8.61
C LYS A 5 -32.38 55.37 9.95
N LYS A 6 -31.53 54.34 10.02
CA LYS A 6 -30.80 53.98 11.22
C LYS A 6 -29.44 54.68 11.27
N THR A 7 -29.13 55.27 12.42
CA THR A 7 -27.86 56.01 12.60
C THR A 7 -26.62 55.15 12.34
N GLY A 8 -25.77 55.62 11.44
CA GLY A 8 -24.48 54.94 11.13
C GLY A 8 -24.63 53.71 10.27
N VAL A 9 -25.80 53.48 9.68
CA VAL A 9 -26.04 52.39 8.73
C VAL A 9 -26.23 52.95 7.33
N TYR A 10 -25.66 52.29 6.34
CA TYR A 10 -25.67 52.71 4.95
C TYR A 10 -25.89 51.48 4.05
N TYR A 11 -26.30 51.70 2.83
CA TYR A 11 -26.35 50.67 1.82
C TYR A 11 -25.77 51.14 0.49
N ASN A 12 -25.31 50.21 -0.31
CA ASN A 12 -24.90 50.41 -1.70
C ASN A 12 -25.85 49.59 -2.58
N PRO A 13 -26.60 50.24 -3.51
CA PRO A 13 -27.43 49.51 -4.47
C PRO A 13 -26.54 48.70 -5.40
N LEU A 14 -27.00 47.53 -5.79
CA LEU A 14 -26.42 46.65 -6.79
C LEU A 14 -27.33 46.56 -8.00
N GLU A 15 -26.82 45.98 -9.09
CA GLU A 15 -27.64 45.52 -10.22
C GLU A 15 -28.67 44.49 -9.70
N ASP A 16 -29.83 44.36 -10.33
CA ASP A 16 -30.95 43.47 -9.94
C ASP A 16 -31.69 43.83 -8.64
N ASP A 17 -31.89 45.12 -8.36
CA ASP A 17 -32.61 45.63 -7.19
C ASP A 17 -32.09 45.12 -5.82
N ASP A 18 -30.93 44.51 -5.79
CA ASP A 18 -30.26 44.09 -4.54
C ASP A 18 -29.45 45.24 -3.93
N LYS A 19 -29.13 45.12 -2.63
CA LYS A 19 -28.35 46.12 -1.91
C LYS A 19 -27.49 45.49 -0.84
N VAL A 20 -26.29 46.08 -0.63
CA VAL A 20 -25.36 45.67 0.41
C VAL A 20 -25.39 46.65 1.55
N PHE A 21 -25.59 46.16 2.76
CA PHE A 21 -25.61 46.99 3.96
C PHE A 21 -24.21 47.11 4.57
N TYR A 22 -23.94 48.28 5.12
CA TYR A 22 -22.74 48.68 5.84
C TYR A 22 -23.08 49.42 7.10
N PHE A 23 -22.26 49.35 8.13
CA PHE A 23 -22.29 50.28 9.24
C PHE A 23 -20.97 50.98 9.43
N THR A 24 -20.98 52.08 10.15
CA THR A 24 -19.80 52.87 10.50
C THR A 24 -19.70 53.05 11.99
N TYR A 25 -18.44 53.05 12.47
CA TYR A 25 -18.12 53.38 13.87
C TYR A 25 -16.79 54.15 13.91
N ASN A 26 -16.56 54.85 15.03
CA ASN A 26 -15.26 55.52 15.26
C ASN A 26 -14.40 54.61 16.14
N ASP A 27 -13.22 54.21 15.63
CA ASP A 27 -12.31 53.34 16.35
C ASP A 27 -11.58 54.11 17.44
N ILE A 28 -11.79 53.75 18.71
CA ILE A 28 -11.18 54.44 19.86
C ILE A 28 -9.70 54.21 19.89
N ASN A 29 -9.20 53.06 19.38
CA ASN A 29 -7.77 52.72 19.36
C ASN A 29 -7.01 53.31 18.18
N ASP A 30 -7.71 53.90 17.19
CA ASP A 30 -7.14 54.51 15.97
C ASP A 30 -7.59 55.96 15.87
N ASN A 31 -7.28 56.78 16.86
CA ASN A 31 -7.54 58.20 16.93
C ASN A 31 -8.97 58.63 16.53
N LYS A 32 -9.97 57.80 16.91
CA LYS A 32 -11.41 57.98 16.56
C LYS A 32 -11.67 58.01 15.05
N LYS A 33 -10.82 57.39 14.26
CA LYS A 33 -10.99 57.30 12.82
C LYS A 33 -12.22 56.54 12.47
N LYS A 34 -13.01 57.05 11.53
CA LYS A 34 -14.25 56.40 11.08
C LYS A 34 -13.94 55.18 10.24
N LYS A 35 -14.40 53.99 10.68
CA LYS A 35 -14.28 52.72 9.97
C LYS A 35 -15.60 52.27 9.39
N TRP A 36 -15.53 51.62 8.22
CA TRP A 36 -16.66 51.07 7.50
C TRP A 36 -16.63 49.57 7.58
N VAL A 37 -17.76 48.96 7.90
CA VAL A 37 -17.90 47.49 7.96
C VAL A 37 -19.02 47.05 7.05
N LYS A 38 -18.70 46.12 6.14
CA LYS A 38 -19.70 45.47 5.29
C LYS A 38 -20.45 44.42 6.10
N VAL A 39 -21.78 44.39 6.03
CA VAL A 39 -22.62 43.43 6.76
C VAL A 39 -23.05 42.28 5.85
N GLY A 40 -23.65 42.56 4.71
CA GLY A 40 -24.12 41.56 3.76
C GLY A 40 -25.20 42.10 2.82
N LYS A 41 -25.72 41.26 1.94
CA LYS A 41 -26.69 41.60 0.94
C LYS A 41 -28.14 41.48 1.47
N TYR A 42 -29.04 42.25 0.85
CA TYR A 42 -30.47 42.13 1.12
C TYR A 42 -31.05 40.77 0.68
N SER A 43 -30.56 40.25 -0.45
CA SER A 43 -30.86 38.91 -0.93
C SER A 43 -30.44 37.78 0.04
N ASP A 44 -29.39 37.99 0.85
CA ASP A 44 -28.97 37.05 1.88
C ASP A 44 -29.76 37.14 3.19
N GLY A 45 -30.91 37.86 3.16
CA GLY A 45 -31.75 38.05 4.33
C GLY A 45 -31.31 39.18 5.26
N ILE A 46 -30.24 39.93 4.93
CA ILE A 46 -29.79 41.06 5.74
C ILE A 46 -30.71 42.27 5.58
N ARG A 47 -31.05 42.89 6.69
CA ARG A 47 -31.91 44.07 6.76
C ARG A 47 -31.17 45.19 7.49
N GLU A 48 -31.68 46.41 7.35
CA GLU A 48 -31.18 47.61 8.05
C GLU A 48 -31.03 47.38 9.57
N VAL A 49 -31.97 46.67 10.19
CA VAL A 49 -31.99 46.37 11.61
C VAL A 49 -30.80 45.46 12.01
N ASN A 50 -30.48 44.49 11.18
CA ASN A 50 -29.35 43.60 11.44
C ASN A 50 -28.02 44.39 11.45
N ALA A 51 -27.83 45.31 10.50
CA ALA A 51 -26.66 46.17 10.43
C ALA A 51 -26.58 47.15 11.63
N PHE A 52 -27.73 47.65 12.08
CA PHE A 52 -27.81 48.51 13.26
C PHE A 52 -27.44 47.76 14.56
N ASN A 53 -27.95 46.54 14.74
CA ASN A 53 -27.64 45.70 15.91
C ASN A 53 -26.16 45.33 15.95
N LEU A 54 -25.57 44.96 14.82
CA LEU A 54 -24.13 44.66 14.72
C LEU A 54 -23.27 45.88 15.04
N ARG A 55 -23.72 47.10 14.59
CA ARG A 55 -23.03 48.34 14.95
C ARG A 55 -23.08 48.58 16.47
N ALA A 56 -24.24 48.43 17.10
CA ALA A 56 -24.39 48.62 18.54
C ALA A 56 -23.53 47.63 19.32
N GLU A 57 -23.47 46.39 18.89
CA GLU A 57 -22.64 45.35 19.45
C GLU A 57 -21.14 45.69 19.31
N GLN A 58 -20.69 46.18 18.13
CA GLN A 58 -19.32 46.63 17.88
C GLN A 58 -18.92 47.74 18.84
N ILE A 59 -19.75 48.77 18.97
CA ILE A 59 -19.47 49.90 19.86
C ILE A 59 -19.45 49.45 21.34
N SER A 60 -20.34 48.56 21.75
CA SER A 60 -20.37 48.02 23.09
C SER A 60 -19.10 47.24 23.43
N LYS A 61 -18.67 46.38 22.53
CA LYS A 61 -17.45 45.56 22.75
C LYS A 61 -16.16 46.38 22.75
N MET A 62 -16.07 47.44 21.94
CA MET A 62 -14.95 48.37 21.98
C MET A 62 -14.88 49.11 23.32
N LYS A 63 -15.99 49.49 23.90
CA LYS A 63 -16.05 50.15 25.22
C LYS A 63 -15.68 49.18 26.37
N HIS A 64 -15.92 47.89 26.22
CA HIS A 64 -15.73 46.86 27.24
C HIS A 64 -14.55 45.91 26.96
N GLY A 65 -13.69 46.20 25.95
CA GLY A 65 -12.42 45.44 25.68
C GLY A 65 -12.60 44.01 25.20
N LYS A 66 -13.73 43.67 24.52
CA LYS A 66 -13.96 42.39 23.88
C LYS A 66 -13.90 42.51 22.37
N ASP A 67 -13.05 41.67 21.74
CA ASP A 67 -12.95 41.57 20.29
C ASP A 67 -14.22 40.98 19.67
N ILE A 68 -14.72 41.63 18.63
CA ILE A 68 -15.75 41.06 17.76
C ILE A 68 -15.12 40.47 16.52
N THR A 69 -15.27 39.16 16.34
CA THR A 69 -15.08 38.52 15.05
C THR A 69 -16.25 38.87 14.13
N VAL A 70 -16.05 39.79 13.19
CA VAL A 70 -17.06 40.21 12.21
C VAL A 70 -17.31 38.99 11.29
N ILE A 71 -18.58 38.58 11.17
CA ILE A 71 -19.03 37.44 10.36
C ILE A 71 -18.63 37.55 8.88
N ALA A 72 -18.29 38.77 8.40
CA ALA A 72 -17.82 39.01 7.02
C ALA A 72 -16.44 38.47 6.67
N ASN A 73 -15.63 38.06 7.65
CA ASN A 73 -14.32 37.42 7.46
C ASN A 73 -14.31 35.98 7.97
N LYS A 74 -15.31 35.17 7.67
CA LYS A 74 -15.03 33.73 7.59
C LYS A 74 -13.96 33.61 6.53
N LYS A 75 -12.66 33.54 6.92
CA LYS A 75 -11.62 32.95 6.08
C LYS A 75 -12.26 31.74 5.46
N LYS A 76 -12.37 31.67 4.13
CA LYS A 76 -12.73 30.43 3.45
C LYS A 76 -11.85 29.37 4.08
N LYS A 77 -12.43 28.49 4.89
CA LYS A 77 -11.70 27.41 5.54
C LYS A 77 -11.02 26.69 4.40
N GLU A 78 -9.71 26.67 4.38
CA GLU A 78 -8.98 26.00 3.32
C GLU A 78 -9.47 24.56 3.32
N ILE A 79 -10.18 24.16 2.27
CA ILE A 79 -10.73 22.82 2.14
C ILE A 79 -9.54 21.92 1.83
N VAL A 80 -9.14 21.12 2.80
CA VAL A 80 -8.11 20.11 2.61
C VAL A 80 -8.80 18.84 2.12
N THR A 81 -8.62 18.51 0.85
CA THR A 81 -9.22 17.32 0.26
C THR A 81 -8.39 16.07 0.59
N PHE A 82 -9.03 14.89 0.51
CA PHE A 82 -8.31 13.63 0.70
C PHE A 82 -7.22 13.42 -0.38
N ASP A 83 -7.43 13.93 -1.61
CA ASP A 83 -6.42 13.88 -2.66
C ASP A 83 -5.16 14.69 -2.29
N ASN A 84 -5.31 15.87 -1.65
CA ASN A 84 -4.16 16.63 -1.16
C ASN A 84 -3.32 15.80 -0.18
N LEU A 85 -3.97 15.11 0.78
CA LEU A 85 -3.28 14.25 1.74
C LEU A 85 -2.60 13.06 1.05
N ALA A 86 -3.28 12.43 0.08
CA ALA A 86 -2.75 11.31 -0.66
C ALA A 86 -1.51 11.70 -1.48
N GLN A 87 -1.54 12.84 -2.17
CA GLN A 87 -0.39 13.34 -2.94
C GLN A 87 0.82 13.61 -2.04
N THR A 88 0.61 14.24 -0.88
CA THR A 88 1.67 14.45 0.12
C THR A 88 2.23 13.11 0.59
N TYR A 89 1.38 12.16 0.96
CA TYR A 89 1.81 10.82 1.37
C TYR A 89 2.64 10.11 0.29
N PHE A 90 2.21 10.15 -0.98
CA PHE A 90 2.94 9.51 -2.07
C PHE A 90 4.27 10.19 -2.41
N LYS A 91 4.38 11.49 -2.18
CA LYS A 91 5.62 12.24 -2.33
C LYS A 91 6.63 11.89 -1.23
N ASP A 92 6.17 11.81 0.03
CA ASP A 92 7.04 11.60 1.20
C ASP A 92 7.48 10.14 1.35
N LYS A 93 6.68 9.21 0.88
CA LYS A 93 6.96 7.77 0.95
C LYS A 93 7.21 7.22 -0.45
N LYS A 94 8.34 6.54 -0.64
CA LYS A 94 8.57 5.73 -1.85
C LYS A 94 7.43 4.73 -2.00
N SER A 95 6.40 5.13 -2.72
CA SER A 95 5.19 4.34 -2.87
C SER A 95 5.35 3.36 -4.03
N THR A 96 4.94 2.11 -3.82
CA THR A 96 4.96 1.14 -4.91
C THR A 96 3.92 1.53 -5.98
N PRO A 97 4.20 1.29 -7.28
CA PRO A 97 3.24 1.54 -8.37
C PRO A 97 1.85 0.96 -8.09
N ASN A 98 1.79 -0.20 -7.44
CA ASN A 98 0.55 -0.87 -7.05
C ASN A 98 -0.31 -0.08 -6.04
N ARG A 99 0.32 0.64 -5.10
CA ARG A 99 -0.43 1.48 -4.15
C ARG A 99 -1.03 2.69 -4.85
N MET A 100 -0.26 3.34 -5.71
CA MET A 100 -0.73 4.48 -6.49
C MET A 100 -1.84 4.08 -7.47
N SER A 101 -1.70 2.96 -8.17
CA SER A 101 -2.74 2.40 -9.03
C SER A 101 -4.03 2.12 -8.25
N ARG A 102 -3.93 1.47 -7.08
CA ARG A 102 -5.08 1.20 -6.21
C ARG A 102 -5.78 2.48 -5.75
N TYR A 103 -5.02 3.51 -5.39
CA TYR A 103 -5.55 4.82 -5.04
C TYR A 103 -6.33 5.43 -6.21
N ASN A 104 -5.69 5.52 -7.38
CA ASN A 104 -6.27 6.16 -8.56
C ASN A 104 -7.55 5.46 -9.07
N ILE A 105 -7.57 4.12 -9.04
CA ILE A 105 -8.71 3.33 -9.55
C ILE A 105 -9.86 3.27 -8.54
N HIS A 106 -9.57 3.08 -7.26
CA HIS A 106 -10.61 2.73 -6.30
C HIS A 106 -10.96 3.84 -5.30
N ILE A 107 -10.00 4.68 -4.92
CA ILE A 107 -10.17 5.62 -3.81
C ILE A 107 -10.43 7.03 -4.34
N LYS A 108 -9.56 7.54 -5.19
CA LYS A 108 -9.63 8.92 -5.72
C LYS A 108 -10.98 9.27 -6.33
N PRO A 109 -11.62 8.43 -7.19
CA PRO A 109 -12.91 8.77 -7.81
C PRO A 109 -14.06 8.90 -6.80
N ARG A 110 -13.96 8.31 -5.61
CA ARG A 110 -15.03 8.24 -4.61
C ARG A 110 -14.90 9.26 -3.49
N ILE A 111 -13.69 9.45 -2.99
CA ILE A 111 -13.45 10.33 -1.84
C ILE A 111 -12.31 11.34 -2.07
N GLY A 112 -11.61 11.30 -3.20
CA GLY A 112 -10.46 12.18 -3.45
C GLY A 112 -10.77 13.67 -3.27
N ASN A 113 -11.89 14.12 -3.80
CA ASN A 113 -12.32 15.53 -3.75
C ASN A 113 -13.09 15.91 -2.48
N LYS A 114 -13.32 14.96 -1.55
CA LYS A 114 -14.03 15.25 -0.31
C LYS A 114 -13.13 15.96 0.68
N ASP A 115 -13.69 16.94 1.40
CA ASP A 115 -13.06 17.52 2.59
C ASP A 115 -12.81 16.39 3.62
N ILE A 116 -11.57 16.28 4.10
CA ILE A 116 -11.17 15.27 5.08
C ILE A 116 -12.01 15.26 6.35
N GLN A 117 -12.57 16.41 6.74
CA GLN A 117 -13.45 16.54 7.91
C GLN A 117 -14.82 15.90 7.68
N ASN A 118 -15.23 15.73 6.42
CA ASN A 118 -16.51 15.16 6.02
C ASN A 118 -16.39 13.66 5.63
N ILE A 119 -15.22 13.07 5.78
CA ILE A 119 -15.01 11.63 5.54
C ILE A 119 -15.22 10.89 6.86
N SER A 120 -16.42 10.34 7.03
CA SER A 120 -16.79 9.54 8.20
C SER A 120 -16.47 8.05 8.01
N LYS A 121 -16.59 7.27 9.10
CA LYS A 121 -16.50 5.80 9.07
C LYS A 121 -17.52 5.20 8.09
N GLU A 122 -18.73 5.71 8.08
CA GLU A 122 -19.84 5.29 7.20
C GLU A 122 -19.48 5.56 5.72
N SER A 123 -18.81 6.69 5.44
CA SER A 123 -18.30 6.99 4.09
C SER A 123 -17.31 5.95 3.59
N ILE A 124 -16.43 5.45 4.49
CA ILE A 124 -15.46 4.41 4.14
C ILE A 124 -16.14 3.05 3.95
N ILE A 125 -17.09 2.68 4.82
CA ILE A 125 -17.86 1.45 4.69
C ILE A 125 -18.60 1.46 3.35
N LYS A 126 -19.34 2.51 3.03
CA LYS A 126 -20.05 2.64 1.75
C LYS A 126 -19.12 2.52 0.55
N LEU A 127 -17.92 3.12 0.61
CA LEU A 127 -16.89 2.99 -0.44
C LEU A 127 -16.47 1.53 -0.62
N LEU A 128 -16.27 0.79 0.49
CA LEU A 128 -15.86 -0.62 0.44
C LEU A 128 -16.98 -1.49 -0.13
N ASP A 129 -18.23 -1.27 0.28
CA ASP A 129 -19.42 -2.00 -0.20
C ASP A 129 -19.64 -1.78 -1.70
N GLU A 130 -19.49 -0.53 -2.18
CA GLU A 130 -19.54 -0.22 -3.61
C GLU A 130 -18.45 -0.96 -4.41
N ILE A 131 -17.24 -1.09 -3.86
CA ILE A 131 -16.16 -1.83 -4.54
C ILE A 131 -16.41 -3.33 -4.47
N GLU A 132 -16.95 -3.84 -3.36
CA GLU A 132 -17.32 -5.23 -3.19
C GLU A 132 -18.36 -5.65 -4.23
N SER A 133 -19.38 -4.83 -4.47
CA SER A 133 -20.43 -5.08 -5.47
C SER A 133 -19.88 -5.21 -6.90
N THR A 134 -18.66 -4.69 -7.17
CA THR A 134 -17.96 -4.91 -8.46
C THR A 134 -17.23 -6.26 -8.55
N GLY A 135 -17.42 -7.17 -7.57
CA GLY A 135 -16.80 -8.50 -7.53
C GLY A 135 -15.33 -8.52 -7.15
N LYS A 136 -14.82 -7.49 -6.47
CA LYS A 136 -13.45 -7.47 -5.97
C LYS A 136 -13.29 -8.37 -4.75
N ALA A 137 -12.16 -9.09 -4.70
CA ALA A 137 -11.84 -9.99 -3.59
C ALA A 137 -11.66 -9.22 -2.27
N HIS A 138 -12.07 -9.82 -1.15
CA HIS A 138 -11.95 -9.28 0.21
C HIS A 138 -10.52 -8.81 0.56
N GLN A 139 -9.50 -9.50 0.08
CA GLN A 139 -8.11 -9.07 0.23
C GLN A 139 -7.83 -7.70 -0.41
N THR A 140 -8.47 -7.41 -1.55
CA THR A 140 -8.37 -6.10 -2.21
C THR A 140 -9.05 -5.02 -1.37
N LEU A 141 -10.24 -5.31 -0.81
CA LEU A 141 -10.96 -4.40 0.08
C LEU A 141 -10.15 -4.08 1.34
N ASN A 142 -9.57 -5.11 1.98
CA ASN A 142 -8.68 -4.92 3.11
C ASN A 142 -7.47 -4.03 2.77
N SER A 143 -6.89 -4.22 1.58
CA SER A 143 -5.76 -3.42 1.12
C SER A 143 -6.12 -1.97 0.78
N ILE A 144 -7.36 -1.73 0.30
CA ILE A 144 -7.91 -0.38 0.07
C ILE A 144 -8.12 0.32 1.41
N ARG A 145 -8.80 -0.34 2.37
CA ARG A 145 -9.01 0.19 3.72
C ARG A 145 -7.68 0.53 4.40
N GLU A 146 -6.69 -0.35 4.29
CA GLU A 146 -5.35 -0.14 4.85
C GLU A 146 -4.65 1.06 4.23
N LEU A 147 -4.76 1.25 2.91
CA LEU A 147 -4.18 2.40 2.22
C LEU A 147 -4.82 3.72 2.67
N ILE A 148 -6.17 3.77 2.76
CA ILE A 148 -6.89 4.94 3.28
C ILE A 148 -6.44 5.25 4.71
N SER A 149 -6.41 4.23 5.59
CA SER A 149 -5.98 4.36 6.98
C SER A 149 -4.54 4.86 7.08
N THR A 150 -3.65 4.38 6.22
CA THR A 150 -2.23 4.79 6.20
C THR A 150 -2.08 6.25 5.79
N ILE A 151 -2.83 6.71 4.78
CA ILE A 151 -2.82 8.11 4.34
C ILE A 151 -3.32 9.02 5.47
N PHE A 152 -4.44 8.68 6.14
CA PHE A 152 -4.93 9.45 7.29
C PHE A 152 -3.92 9.50 8.42
N ASN A 153 -3.36 8.37 8.85
CA ASN A 153 -2.39 8.31 9.94
C ASN A 153 -1.12 9.12 9.63
N HIS A 154 -0.62 9.04 8.39
CA HIS A 154 0.51 9.84 7.94
C HIS A 154 0.18 11.34 8.07
N SER A 155 -0.96 11.77 7.53
CA SER A 155 -1.34 13.17 7.51
C SER A 155 -1.67 13.72 8.90
N ILE A 156 -2.30 12.93 9.77
CA ILE A 156 -2.55 13.29 11.18
C ILE A 156 -1.21 13.58 11.87
N LYS A 157 -0.21 12.73 11.63
CA LYS A 157 1.10 12.87 12.26
C LYS A 157 1.89 14.06 11.69
N GLU A 158 2.00 14.16 10.36
CA GLU A 158 2.86 15.17 9.70
C GLU A 158 2.27 16.59 9.79
N HIS A 159 0.93 16.71 9.79
CA HIS A 159 0.26 18.01 9.79
C HIS A 159 -0.44 18.35 11.11
N ASN A 160 -0.23 17.56 12.18
CA ASN A 160 -0.87 17.72 13.50
C ASN A 160 -2.39 17.94 13.40
N LEU A 161 -3.05 17.18 12.50
CA LEU A 161 -4.48 17.33 12.27
C LEU A 161 -5.28 16.82 13.49
N LYS A 162 -6.19 17.62 14.00
CA LYS A 162 -7.09 17.27 15.11
C LYS A 162 -8.32 16.49 14.59
N ILE A 163 -8.10 15.41 13.86
CA ILE A 163 -9.14 14.52 13.34
C ILE A 163 -8.84 13.08 13.73
N LEU A 164 -9.86 12.26 13.84
CA LEU A 164 -9.71 10.83 14.03
C LEU A 164 -9.64 10.14 12.67
N ASN A 165 -8.83 9.08 12.59
CA ASN A 165 -8.78 8.26 11.39
C ASN A 165 -10.13 7.51 11.23
N PRO A 166 -10.90 7.76 10.14
CA PRO A 166 -12.23 7.17 9.96
C PRO A 166 -12.21 5.65 9.74
N CYS A 167 -11.04 5.05 9.51
CA CYS A 167 -10.90 3.60 9.39
C CYS A 167 -10.83 2.87 10.74
N ILE A 168 -10.74 3.61 11.86
CA ILE A 168 -10.70 2.99 13.19
C ILE A 168 -12.03 2.26 13.46
N GLY A 169 -11.94 1.03 13.97
CA GLY A 169 -13.11 0.20 14.27
C GLY A 169 -13.83 -0.41 13.06
N ILE A 170 -13.32 -0.22 11.83
CA ILE A 170 -13.78 -1.00 10.67
C ILE A 170 -13.10 -2.37 10.71
N LYS A 171 -13.88 -3.44 10.84
CA LYS A 171 -13.37 -4.82 10.86
C LYS A 171 -12.77 -5.18 9.48
N LYS A 172 -11.72 -5.97 9.50
CA LYS A 172 -11.19 -6.57 8.28
C LYS A 172 -12.13 -7.67 7.78
N TYR A 173 -12.29 -7.75 6.47
CA TYR A 173 -12.94 -8.91 5.86
C TYR A 173 -12.12 -10.15 6.14
N LYS A 174 -12.80 -11.26 6.46
CA LYS A 174 -12.14 -12.56 6.60
C LYS A 174 -11.63 -13.00 5.22
N VAL A 175 -10.39 -13.41 5.17
CA VAL A 175 -9.75 -13.86 3.92
C VAL A 175 -9.03 -15.16 4.22
N ASP A 176 -9.43 -16.23 3.56
CA ASP A 176 -8.69 -17.49 3.55
C ASP A 176 -7.77 -17.50 2.30
N ASN A 177 -6.57 -16.94 2.45
CA ASN A 177 -5.55 -16.91 1.40
C ASN A 177 -4.35 -17.80 1.72
N ASN A 178 -4.49 -18.72 2.64
CA ASN A 178 -3.43 -19.63 2.99
C ASN A 178 -3.17 -20.60 1.84
N ARG A 179 -2.24 -20.26 0.96
CA ARG A 179 -1.71 -21.20 -0.02
C ARG A 179 -1.02 -22.32 0.74
N GLU A 180 -1.58 -23.50 0.66
CA GLU A 180 -0.99 -24.72 1.22
C GLU A 180 -0.36 -25.58 0.13
N ARG A 181 -0.61 -25.26 -1.13
CA ARG A 181 -0.16 -25.99 -2.31
C ARG A 181 1.36 -25.90 -2.47
N TYR A 182 2.00 -27.06 -2.50
CA TYR A 182 3.40 -27.26 -2.90
C TYR A 182 3.43 -28.43 -3.92
N LEU A 183 4.52 -28.55 -4.67
CA LEU A 183 4.71 -29.62 -5.63
C LEU A 183 5.25 -30.88 -4.92
N SER A 184 4.66 -32.01 -5.20
CA SER A 184 5.21 -33.32 -4.81
C SER A 184 6.47 -33.62 -5.62
N LEU A 185 7.26 -34.63 -5.17
CA LEU A 185 8.46 -35.06 -5.89
C LEU A 185 8.12 -35.53 -7.32
N THR A 186 6.97 -36.21 -7.47
CA THR A 186 6.47 -36.65 -8.79
C THR A 186 6.15 -35.47 -9.69
N GLU A 187 5.48 -34.44 -9.17
CA GLU A 187 5.17 -33.21 -9.92
C GLU A 187 6.41 -32.39 -10.27
N ILE A 188 7.40 -32.34 -9.38
CA ILE A 188 8.71 -31.73 -9.68
C ILE A 188 9.37 -32.48 -10.84
N LYS A 189 9.37 -33.81 -10.83
CA LYS A 189 9.93 -34.63 -11.92
C LYS A 189 9.18 -34.38 -13.23
N GLN A 190 7.86 -34.35 -13.20
CA GLN A 190 7.02 -34.03 -14.37
C GLN A 190 7.32 -32.63 -14.92
N LEU A 191 7.45 -31.63 -14.06
CA LEU A 191 7.79 -30.27 -14.46
C LEU A 191 9.18 -30.25 -15.13
N LYS A 192 10.19 -30.86 -14.51
CA LYS A 192 11.55 -30.89 -15.05
C LYS A 192 11.63 -31.55 -16.41
N GLU A 193 10.91 -32.65 -16.62
CA GLU A 193 10.84 -33.32 -17.92
C GLU A 193 10.23 -32.40 -19.02
N GLN A 194 9.21 -31.61 -18.67
CA GLN A 194 8.56 -30.69 -19.60
C GLN A 194 9.39 -29.44 -19.95
N ILE A 195 10.39 -29.12 -19.13
CA ILE A 195 11.22 -27.91 -19.32
C ILE A 195 12.66 -28.24 -19.71
N LYS A 196 13.03 -29.53 -19.85
CA LYS A 196 14.42 -29.96 -20.08
C LYS A 196 15.08 -29.30 -21.29
N ASP A 197 14.29 -29.07 -22.35
CA ASP A 197 14.77 -28.45 -23.58
C ASP A 197 14.77 -26.92 -23.53
N ASN A 198 14.36 -26.33 -22.40
CA ASN A 198 14.36 -24.89 -22.20
C ASN A 198 15.29 -24.52 -21.04
N PHE A 199 16.56 -24.34 -21.36
CA PHE A 199 17.62 -24.07 -20.37
C PHE A 199 17.26 -22.92 -19.43
N LEU A 200 16.75 -21.81 -19.94
CA LEU A 200 16.42 -20.63 -19.15
C LEU A 200 15.34 -20.92 -18.09
N ILE A 201 14.28 -21.61 -18.49
CA ILE A 201 13.18 -21.97 -17.56
C ILE A 201 13.67 -23.01 -16.59
N SER A 202 14.43 -24.01 -17.03
CA SER A 202 15.02 -25.04 -16.17
C SER A 202 15.91 -24.42 -15.10
N LEU A 203 16.82 -23.54 -15.49
CA LEU A 203 17.73 -22.83 -14.60
C LEU A 203 16.96 -22.00 -13.53
N PHE A 204 15.93 -21.25 -13.94
CA PHE A 204 15.10 -20.48 -13.02
C PHE A 204 14.34 -21.37 -12.03
N VAL A 205 13.75 -22.46 -12.51
CA VAL A 205 12.99 -23.41 -11.68
C VAL A 205 13.92 -24.09 -10.67
N ASP A 206 15.09 -24.56 -11.11
CA ASP A 206 16.06 -25.20 -10.22
C ASP A 206 16.59 -24.25 -9.16
N LEU A 207 17.00 -23.03 -9.51
CA LEU A 207 17.40 -22.01 -8.56
C LEU A 207 16.26 -21.72 -7.55
N SER A 208 15.00 -21.65 -8.02
CA SER A 208 13.85 -21.38 -7.16
C SER A 208 13.58 -22.54 -6.19
N LEU A 209 13.66 -23.78 -6.66
CA LEU A 209 13.40 -24.98 -5.85
C LEU A 209 14.54 -25.29 -4.86
N GLN A 210 15.78 -24.88 -5.15
CA GLN A 210 16.92 -25.16 -4.28
C GLN A 210 17.16 -24.06 -3.24
N THR A 211 16.83 -22.82 -3.55
CA THR A 211 17.09 -21.68 -2.63
C THR A 211 15.84 -21.18 -1.91
N GLY A 212 14.65 -21.48 -2.43
CA GLY A 212 13.42 -20.89 -1.95
C GLY A 212 13.36 -19.38 -2.10
N GLY A 213 14.21 -18.76 -2.91
CA GLY A 213 14.27 -17.32 -3.15
C GLY A 213 12.93 -16.77 -3.67
N ARG A 214 12.65 -15.51 -3.38
CA ARG A 214 11.51 -14.82 -4.02
C ARG A 214 11.79 -14.61 -5.50
N PHE A 215 10.75 -14.46 -6.32
CA PHE A 215 10.88 -14.29 -7.77
C PHE A 215 11.95 -13.23 -8.14
N GLU A 216 11.81 -12.03 -7.59
CA GLU A 216 12.77 -10.95 -7.82
C GLU A 216 14.18 -11.31 -7.34
N THR A 217 14.30 -12.02 -6.23
CA THR A 217 15.59 -12.47 -5.69
C THR A 217 16.31 -13.40 -6.68
N ILE A 218 15.60 -14.39 -7.25
CA ILE A 218 16.18 -15.34 -8.20
C ILE A 218 16.63 -14.63 -9.48
N LEU A 219 15.84 -13.70 -10.02
CA LEU A 219 16.20 -12.93 -11.21
C LEU A 219 17.39 -11.98 -11.01
N ASN A 220 17.72 -11.67 -9.76
CA ASN A 220 18.85 -10.79 -9.45
C ASN A 220 20.11 -11.53 -9.02
N ILE A 221 20.14 -12.85 -9.08
CA ILE A 221 21.39 -13.62 -8.85
C ILE A 221 22.38 -13.32 -9.96
N GLN A 222 23.54 -12.80 -9.61
CA GLN A 222 24.67 -12.59 -10.51
C GLN A 222 25.70 -13.72 -10.34
N LYS A 223 26.57 -13.91 -11.34
CA LYS A 223 27.62 -14.92 -11.26
C LYS A 223 28.46 -14.81 -9.99
N LYS A 224 28.82 -13.58 -9.58
CA LYS A 224 29.61 -13.31 -8.36
C LYS A 224 28.94 -13.76 -7.06
N ASP A 225 27.62 -13.93 -7.08
CA ASP A 225 26.85 -14.32 -5.89
C ASP A 225 26.93 -15.82 -5.64
N ILE A 226 27.43 -16.62 -6.60
CA ILE A 226 27.53 -18.07 -6.51
C ILE A 226 28.98 -18.48 -6.18
N ASN A 227 29.14 -19.14 -5.05
CA ASN A 227 30.41 -19.76 -4.69
C ASN A 227 30.40 -21.22 -5.16
N LEU A 228 31.17 -21.52 -6.22
CA LEU A 228 31.22 -22.85 -6.83
C LEU A 228 31.82 -23.92 -5.93
N SER A 229 32.71 -23.57 -4.98
CA SER A 229 33.35 -24.53 -4.10
C SER A 229 32.47 -24.95 -2.93
N SER A 230 31.72 -24.03 -2.35
CA SER A 230 30.86 -24.30 -1.19
C SER A 230 29.37 -24.54 -1.54
N GLY A 231 28.96 -24.21 -2.76
CA GLY A 231 27.55 -24.20 -3.15
C GLY A 231 26.71 -23.06 -2.53
N ALA A 232 27.35 -22.17 -1.80
CA ALA A 232 26.65 -21.03 -1.21
C ALA A 232 26.29 -20.00 -2.28
N VAL A 233 25.10 -19.43 -2.17
CA VAL A 233 24.63 -18.33 -3.02
C VAL A 233 24.16 -17.17 -2.16
N THR A 234 24.65 -15.97 -2.44
CA THR A 234 24.22 -14.73 -1.79
C THR A 234 22.94 -14.24 -2.44
N LEU A 235 21.89 -14.13 -1.64
CA LEU A 235 20.55 -13.74 -2.08
C LEU A 235 20.17 -12.38 -1.51
N GLN A 236 19.62 -11.49 -2.34
CA GLN A 236 19.19 -10.16 -1.91
C GLN A 236 17.68 -10.14 -1.60
N ASN A 237 17.35 -9.56 -0.45
CA ASN A 237 15.96 -9.26 -0.09
C ASN A 237 15.66 -7.80 -0.43
N PHE A 238 15.03 -7.54 -1.57
CA PHE A 238 14.71 -6.20 -2.06
C PHE A 238 13.70 -5.42 -1.20
N LYS A 239 12.99 -6.11 -0.28
CA LYS A 239 12.06 -5.44 0.64
C LYS A 239 12.77 -4.84 1.86
N THR A 240 13.86 -5.45 2.29
CA THR A 240 14.60 -5.06 3.51
C THR A 240 16.02 -4.59 3.20
N GLU A 241 16.44 -4.66 1.95
CA GLU A 241 17.77 -4.34 1.44
C GLU A 241 18.90 -5.18 2.09
N LYS A 242 18.54 -6.30 2.75
CA LYS A 242 19.47 -7.21 3.41
C LYS A 242 19.78 -8.41 2.52
N THR A 243 20.98 -8.95 2.66
CA THR A 243 21.37 -10.22 2.04
C THR A 243 21.19 -11.40 2.98
N TYR A 244 21.06 -12.59 2.42
CA TYR A 244 21.04 -13.85 3.13
C TYR A 244 21.63 -14.97 2.26
N THR A 245 22.01 -16.09 2.86
CA THR A 245 22.64 -17.19 2.15
C THR A 245 21.63 -18.28 1.82
N GLY A 246 21.61 -18.69 0.57
CA GLY A 246 21.00 -19.95 0.09
C GLY A 246 22.09 -20.96 -0.27
N TYR A 247 21.68 -22.17 -0.61
CA TYR A 247 22.61 -23.25 -0.99
C TYR A 247 22.11 -23.96 -2.24
N LEU A 248 23.07 -24.36 -3.09
CA LEU A 248 22.84 -25.12 -4.32
C LEU A 248 23.45 -26.51 -4.16
N GLN A 249 22.75 -27.50 -4.68
CA GLN A 249 23.26 -28.89 -4.69
C GLN A 249 24.44 -29.02 -5.62
N LYS A 250 25.38 -29.90 -5.26
CA LYS A 250 26.61 -30.11 -6.02
C LYS A 250 26.38 -30.53 -7.48
N ASP A 251 25.44 -31.46 -7.70
CA ASP A 251 25.10 -31.93 -9.04
C ASP A 251 24.55 -30.83 -9.94
N PHE A 252 23.73 -29.94 -9.35
CA PHE A 252 23.21 -28.77 -10.08
C PHE A 252 24.32 -27.77 -10.41
N LEU A 253 25.23 -27.49 -9.47
CA LEU A 253 26.38 -26.61 -9.71
C LEU A 253 27.27 -27.13 -10.83
N GLU A 254 27.54 -28.42 -10.86
CA GLU A 254 28.33 -29.03 -11.92
C GLU A 254 27.61 -28.94 -13.27
N SER A 255 26.29 -29.14 -13.30
CA SER A 255 25.50 -29.04 -14.54
C SER A 255 25.47 -27.63 -15.17
N ILE A 256 25.61 -26.57 -14.35
CA ILE A 256 25.60 -25.18 -14.84
C ILE A 256 27.02 -24.58 -14.90
N LYS A 257 28.04 -25.29 -14.53
CA LYS A 257 29.41 -24.78 -14.40
C LYS A 257 29.95 -24.20 -15.70
N GLU A 258 29.77 -24.91 -16.81
CA GLU A 258 30.21 -24.43 -18.12
C GLU A 258 29.48 -23.19 -18.56
N TYR A 259 28.15 -23.14 -18.34
CA TYR A 259 27.37 -21.95 -18.55
C TYR A 259 27.86 -20.75 -17.72
N LEU A 260 28.15 -20.98 -16.43
CA LEU A 260 28.68 -19.91 -15.58
C LEU A 260 30.04 -19.39 -16.05
N LYS A 261 30.86 -20.19 -16.74
CA LYS A 261 32.11 -19.73 -17.33
C LYS A 261 31.91 -18.72 -18.44
N THR A 262 30.82 -18.82 -19.22
CA THR A 262 30.50 -17.89 -20.29
C THR A 262 30.07 -16.53 -19.80
N LEU A 263 29.61 -16.42 -18.55
CA LEU A 263 29.17 -15.19 -17.94
C LEU A 263 30.31 -14.33 -17.36
N SER A 264 30.22 -13.02 -17.51
CA SER A 264 31.06 -12.08 -16.76
C SER A 264 30.60 -12.00 -15.29
N VAL A 265 31.47 -11.55 -14.39
CA VAL A 265 31.23 -11.55 -12.93
C VAL A 265 29.95 -10.87 -12.50
N ASN A 266 29.57 -9.81 -13.17
CA ASN A 266 28.36 -9.02 -12.87
C ASN A 266 27.14 -9.40 -13.74
N ASN A 267 27.26 -10.37 -14.65
CA ASN A 267 26.12 -10.84 -15.43
C ASN A 267 25.11 -11.57 -14.56
N TYR A 268 23.83 -11.41 -14.90
CA TYR A 268 22.76 -12.15 -14.25
C TYR A 268 22.72 -13.60 -14.71
N VAL A 269 22.55 -14.52 -13.76
CA VAL A 269 22.55 -15.96 -14.05
C VAL A 269 21.31 -16.36 -14.85
N VAL A 270 20.14 -15.75 -14.54
CA VAL A 270 18.91 -15.96 -15.31
C VAL A 270 18.78 -14.84 -16.33
N SER A 271 19.41 -15.02 -17.48
CA SER A 271 19.46 -14.06 -18.59
C SER A 271 19.28 -14.74 -19.94
N TYR A 272 18.97 -13.97 -21.00
CA TYR A 272 18.99 -14.50 -22.35
C TYR A 272 20.43 -14.72 -22.84
N GLU A 273 20.64 -15.78 -23.60
CA GLU A 273 21.94 -16.03 -24.24
C GLU A 273 22.34 -14.90 -25.21
N SER A 274 21.35 -14.31 -25.90
CA SER A 274 21.56 -13.20 -26.83
C SER A 274 21.94 -11.87 -26.18
N ASP A 275 21.62 -11.69 -24.91
CA ASP A 275 21.73 -10.39 -24.23
C ASP A 275 22.88 -10.35 -23.24
N HIS A 276 23.86 -11.27 -23.38
CA HIS A 276 25.13 -11.29 -22.62
C HIS A 276 24.99 -11.06 -21.10
N GLY A 277 23.95 -11.66 -20.49
CA GLY A 277 23.75 -11.61 -19.04
C GLY A 277 22.95 -10.39 -18.56
N GLU A 278 22.19 -9.72 -19.43
CA GLU A 278 21.22 -8.72 -19.02
C GLU A 278 20.05 -9.33 -18.25
N LYS A 279 19.56 -8.59 -17.28
CA LYS A 279 18.51 -9.05 -16.38
C LYS A 279 17.17 -9.22 -17.10
N LEU A 280 16.56 -10.38 -16.93
CA LEU A 280 15.17 -10.61 -17.31
C LEU A 280 14.20 -9.89 -16.41
N THR A 281 13.13 -9.34 -16.99
CA THR A 281 12.02 -8.83 -16.21
C THR A 281 11.12 -9.96 -15.72
N GLN A 282 10.47 -9.76 -14.57
CA GLN A 282 9.48 -10.71 -14.06
C GLN A 282 8.38 -11.01 -15.09
N ARG A 283 7.94 -10.00 -15.83
CA ARG A 283 6.88 -10.14 -16.84
C ARG A 283 7.29 -11.07 -17.96
N GLN A 284 8.51 -10.92 -18.50
CA GLN A 284 9.03 -11.77 -19.58
C GLN A 284 9.08 -13.25 -19.16
N LEU A 285 9.60 -13.53 -17.98
CA LEU A 285 9.69 -14.91 -17.48
C LEU A 285 8.31 -15.46 -17.11
N GLN A 286 7.45 -14.65 -16.51
CA GLN A 286 6.09 -15.04 -16.13
C GLN A 286 5.25 -15.43 -17.36
N HIS A 287 5.38 -14.71 -18.47
CA HIS A 287 4.68 -15.05 -19.72
C HIS A 287 5.07 -16.42 -20.27
N ARG A 288 6.29 -16.90 -20.01
CA ARG A 288 6.77 -18.20 -20.46
C ARG A 288 6.40 -19.33 -19.50
N ILE A 289 6.53 -19.12 -18.20
CA ILE A 289 6.29 -20.16 -17.18
C ILE A 289 4.80 -20.35 -16.89
N LYS A 290 4.01 -19.27 -16.85
CA LYS A 290 2.61 -19.36 -16.43
C LYS A 290 1.78 -20.32 -17.30
N PRO A 291 1.82 -20.27 -18.66
CA PRO A 291 1.07 -21.20 -19.48
C PRO A 291 1.42 -22.67 -19.23
N LEU A 292 2.71 -22.94 -18.95
CA LEU A 292 3.20 -24.27 -18.63
C LEU A 292 2.61 -24.77 -17.30
N LEU A 293 2.66 -23.95 -16.24
CA LEU A 293 2.09 -24.31 -14.93
C LEU A 293 0.56 -24.48 -15.02
N ASP A 294 -0.11 -23.63 -15.78
CA ASP A 294 -1.56 -23.74 -15.99
C ASP A 294 -1.91 -25.05 -16.69
N ARG A 295 -1.18 -25.45 -17.72
CA ARG A 295 -1.39 -26.71 -18.44
C ARG A 295 -1.10 -27.94 -17.57
N LEU A 296 -0.01 -27.93 -16.78
CA LEU A 296 0.43 -29.10 -16.03
C LEU A 296 -0.38 -29.31 -14.75
N PHE A 297 -0.74 -28.24 -14.04
CA PHE A 297 -1.19 -28.33 -12.66
C PHE A 297 -2.49 -27.59 -12.36
N ASN A 298 -2.97 -26.74 -13.26
CA ASN A 298 -4.12 -25.88 -12.99
C ASN A 298 -5.33 -26.17 -13.88
N THR A 299 -5.27 -27.22 -14.71
CA THR A 299 -6.40 -27.62 -15.56
C THR A 299 -7.60 -27.95 -14.70
N GLY A 300 -8.77 -27.37 -15.03
CA GLY A 300 -10.01 -27.55 -14.27
C GLY A 300 -10.15 -26.71 -12.99
N LEU A 301 -9.11 -25.95 -12.59
CA LEU A 301 -9.19 -25.05 -11.45
C LEU A 301 -9.68 -23.65 -11.85
N ASP A 302 -10.55 -23.06 -11.01
CA ASP A 302 -10.98 -21.67 -11.19
C ASP A 302 -9.75 -20.73 -11.18
N THR A 303 -9.76 -19.73 -12.04
CA THR A 303 -8.70 -18.72 -12.09
C THR A 303 -8.54 -17.92 -10.79
N LYS A 304 -9.60 -17.87 -9.97
CA LYS A 304 -9.62 -17.22 -8.65
C LYS A 304 -9.20 -18.15 -7.51
N ASP A 305 -9.01 -19.46 -7.77
CA ASP A 305 -8.56 -20.41 -6.75
C ASP A 305 -7.09 -20.14 -6.36
N ALA A 306 -6.89 -19.17 -5.51
CA ALA A 306 -5.57 -18.82 -5.03
C ALA A 306 -4.93 -19.89 -4.13
N LYS A 307 -5.74 -20.82 -3.57
CA LYS A 307 -5.30 -21.84 -2.61
C LYS A 307 -4.62 -23.01 -3.33
N ASN A 308 -5.24 -23.53 -4.38
CA ASN A 308 -4.85 -24.79 -5.03
C ASN A 308 -4.02 -24.59 -6.31
N ARG A 309 -4.09 -23.41 -6.93
CA ARG A 309 -3.33 -23.16 -8.16
C ARG A 309 -1.83 -23.09 -7.92
N VAL A 310 -1.09 -23.79 -8.78
CA VAL A 310 0.38 -23.69 -8.87
C VAL A 310 0.76 -22.41 -9.63
N VAL A 311 1.58 -21.61 -8.99
CA VAL A 311 2.13 -20.36 -9.57
C VAL A 311 3.64 -20.29 -9.25
N ILE A 312 4.36 -19.35 -9.81
CA ILE A 312 5.81 -19.20 -9.57
C ILE A 312 6.15 -19.19 -8.07
N HIS A 313 5.33 -18.53 -7.25
CA HIS A 313 5.55 -18.51 -5.80
C HIS A 313 5.40 -19.88 -5.12
N THR A 314 4.75 -20.83 -5.78
CA THR A 314 4.63 -22.23 -5.30
C THR A 314 5.99 -22.92 -5.21
N PHE A 315 6.97 -22.58 -6.04
CA PHE A 315 8.33 -23.13 -5.91
C PHE A 315 8.96 -22.82 -4.56
N ARG A 316 8.75 -21.62 -4.07
CA ARG A 316 9.22 -21.22 -2.74
C ARG A 316 8.45 -21.95 -1.63
N HIS A 317 7.14 -22.16 -1.78
CA HIS A 317 6.37 -23.00 -0.85
C HIS A 317 6.87 -24.45 -0.89
N THR A 318 7.15 -24.99 -2.08
CA THR A 318 7.69 -26.33 -2.29
C THR A 318 9.01 -26.50 -1.54
N PHE A 319 9.95 -25.59 -1.70
CA PHE A 319 11.23 -25.61 -0.97
C PHE A 319 11.03 -25.70 0.56
N ALA A 320 10.22 -24.82 1.11
CA ALA A 320 9.97 -24.79 2.56
C ALA A 320 9.20 -26.04 3.05
N SER A 321 8.23 -26.52 2.26
CA SER A 321 7.45 -27.71 2.60
C SER A 321 8.31 -28.97 2.61
N HIS A 322 9.16 -29.16 1.61
CA HIS A 322 10.08 -30.30 1.58
C HIS A 322 11.12 -30.26 2.69
N LEU A 323 11.64 -29.09 3.06
CA LEU A 323 12.50 -28.95 4.23
C LEU A 323 11.77 -29.39 5.51
N ALA A 324 10.51 -28.96 5.69
CA ALA A 324 9.72 -29.35 6.86
C ALA A 324 9.42 -30.86 6.87
N ILE A 325 9.00 -31.43 5.74
CA ILE A 325 8.75 -32.87 5.58
C ILE A 325 9.99 -33.70 5.93
N ASN A 326 11.18 -33.18 5.60
CA ASN A 326 12.47 -33.82 5.95
C ASN A 326 12.97 -33.49 7.37
N GLY A 327 12.11 -32.99 8.26
CA GLY A 327 12.43 -32.77 9.67
C GLY A 327 13.36 -31.59 9.94
N VAL A 328 13.60 -30.70 8.98
CA VAL A 328 14.46 -29.54 9.21
C VAL A 328 13.82 -28.60 10.24
N PRO A 329 14.55 -28.16 11.28
CA PRO A 329 14.02 -27.28 12.31
C PRO A 329 13.42 -26.00 11.75
N ILE A 330 12.27 -25.59 12.28
CA ILE A 330 11.49 -24.47 11.76
C ILE A 330 12.27 -23.14 11.72
N TYR A 331 13.18 -22.93 12.68
CA TYR A 331 14.08 -21.77 12.70
C TYR A 331 15.12 -21.79 11.56
N THR A 332 15.59 -22.98 11.18
CA THR A 332 16.48 -23.15 10.03
C THR A 332 15.74 -22.81 8.74
N ILE A 333 14.49 -23.31 8.60
CA ILE A 333 13.62 -22.97 7.46
C ILE A 333 13.38 -21.47 7.43
N MET A 334 13.07 -20.83 8.57
CA MET A 334 12.90 -19.39 8.69
C MET A 334 14.10 -18.60 8.16
N LYS A 335 15.34 -19.01 8.53
CA LYS A 335 16.57 -18.39 8.08
C LYS A 335 16.79 -18.55 6.58
N LEU A 336 16.65 -19.78 6.06
CA LEU A 336 16.78 -20.08 4.63
C LEU A 336 15.76 -19.32 3.78
N MET A 337 14.53 -19.18 4.28
CA MET A 337 13.45 -18.42 3.65
C MET A 337 13.61 -16.90 3.80
N ASN A 338 14.52 -16.43 4.63
CA ASN A 338 14.61 -15.01 5.01
C ASN A 338 13.25 -14.43 5.40
N HIS A 339 12.56 -15.09 6.34
CA HIS A 339 11.33 -14.60 6.93
C HIS A 339 11.64 -13.69 8.12
N ALA A 340 11.04 -12.50 8.14
CA ALA A 340 11.25 -11.54 9.21
C ALA A 340 10.55 -11.91 10.52
N LYS A 341 9.50 -12.76 10.45
CA LYS A 341 8.71 -13.23 11.60
C LYS A 341 8.51 -14.73 11.50
N ILE A 342 8.57 -15.40 12.62
CA ILE A 342 8.36 -16.86 12.70
C ILE A 342 6.98 -17.29 12.20
N ASP A 343 5.94 -16.48 12.43
CA ASP A 343 4.56 -16.74 12.00
C ASP A 343 4.45 -17.06 10.49
N GLN A 344 5.35 -16.48 9.68
CA GLN A 344 5.39 -16.74 8.23
C GLN A 344 5.86 -18.18 7.92
N THR A 345 6.59 -18.79 8.84
CA THR A 345 7.17 -20.14 8.69
C THR A 345 6.35 -21.21 9.40
N LEU A 346 5.64 -20.85 10.47
CA LEU A 346 4.81 -21.78 11.26
C LEU A 346 3.76 -22.54 10.42
N ARG A 347 3.35 -22.01 9.27
CA ARG A 347 2.47 -22.71 8.33
C ARG A 347 3.03 -24.04 7.83
N TYR A 348 4.35 -24.20 7.82
CA TYR A 348 5.03 -25.44 7.42
C TYR A 348 5.22 -26.40 8.60
N ALA A 349 5.06 -25.96 9.84
CA ALA A 349 5.28 -26.79 11.02
C ALA A 349 4.39 -28.04 11.04
N LYS A 350 3.17 -27.95 10.51
CA LYS A 350 2.25 -29.10 10.38
C LYS A 350 2.75 -30.21 9.43
N LEU A 351 3.77 -29.94 8.61
CA LEU A 351 4.36 -30.90 7.69
C LEU A 351 5.60 -31.59 8.29
N ASN A 352 6.08 -31.11 9.44
CA ASN A 352 7.21 -31.72 10.13
C ASN A 352 6.78 -33.03 10.77
N PRO A 353 7.54 -34.13 10.61
CA PRO A 353 7.28 -35.37 11.30
C PRO A 353 7.20 -35.17 12.83
N GLU A 354 6.25 -35.83 13.47
CA GLU A 354 6.16 -35.84 14.94
C GLU A 354 7.21 -36.80 15.51
N ASN A 355 8.36 -36.25 15.91
CA ASN A 355 9.48 -37.00 16.49
C ASN A 355 9.57 -36.82 18.01
N GLY A 356 8.43 -36.52 18.66
CA GLY A 356 8.43 -36.22 20.10
C GLY A 356 8.93 -37.40 20.95
N MET A 357 8.55 -38.62 20.61
CA MET A 357 8.98 -39.83 21.33
C MET A 357 10.50 -40.02 21.18
N ASP A 358 11.01 -40.02 19.95
CA ASP A 358 12.45 -40.20 19.68
C ASP A 358 13.30 -39.11 20.34
N ALA A 359 12.77 -37.86 20.37
CA ALA A 359 13.45 -36.74 21.02
C ALA A 359 13.53 -36.95 22.56
N VAL A 360 12.46 -37.44 23.18
CA VAL A 360 12.45 -37.74 24.63
C VAL A 360 13.34 -38.93 24.95
N GLU A 361 13.26 -40.00 24.17
CA GLU A 361 14.12 -41.19 24.38
C GLU A 361 15.63 -40.90 24.19
N GLY A 362 15.98 -39.89 23.41
CA GLY A 362 17.35 -39.45 23.17
C GLY A 362 17.91 -38.49 24.23
N LEU A 363 17.10 -37.97 25.19
CA LEU A 363 17.50 -36.86 26.05
C LEU A 363 18.72 -37.12 26.97
N TYR A 364 18.94 -38.38 27.38
CA TYR A 364 19.94 -38.73 28.38
C TYR A 364 20.82 -39.91 27.96
N LYS A 365 20.89 -40.16 26.66
CA LYS A 365 21.75 -41.21 26.06
C LYS A 365 23.13 -40.67 25.69
#